data_539f9b8cfadddbc8ce4ba5d201ce490d
#
_entry.id   539f9b8cfadddbc8ce4ba5d201ce490d
#
_cell.length_a   1.000
_cell.length_b   1.000
_cell.length_c   1.000
_cell.angle_alpha   90.00
_cell.angle_beta   90.00
_cell.angle_gamma   90.00
#
_symmetry.space_group_name_H-M   'P 1'
#
loop_
_entity.id
_entity.type
_entity.pdbx_description
1 polymer ?
#
loop_
_entity_poly.entity_id
_entity_poly.type
_entity_poly.pdbx_seq_one_letter_code
_entity_poly.pdbx_strand_id
1 'polypeptide(L)'
;VNNAQLQRIADSVQNGTLWKLGIDDSFRFSCKQCGRCCVNNTIIINTYDIIRMRHTLKMTTGDMIASDLLSFNVGPNSGMPIATIRFRRINDGLSICPFLAPVYQAASLDDLKSRIRKGSINTKGLTSAKNYHGEDIFLCSIHPDKPFRCRAYPLGRIFESPEGTLDITNAESFWFHVDLPDHCNGSDTNYTVREWIESQGMNEYLETSVRCTSMLEKIAKANVLNNEDVSALSFTVLYDFDSILKKEMSDGDTLNLVEKSVDMFIEIASEKSKNILALSQN
;
A
#
# COMPACT_ATOMS: atom_id res chain seq x y z
N VAL A 1 -8.56 1.66 6.16
CA VAL A 1 -8.63 3.01 6.79
C VAL A 1 -10.02 3.13 7.34
N ASN A 2 -10.15 3.32 8.63
CA ASN A 2 -11.43 3.60 9.26
C ASN A 2 -11.95 4.94 8.67
N ASN A 3 -13.23 5.00 8.27
CA ASN A 3 -13.87 6.24 7.80
C ASN A 3 -13.59 7.43 8.71
N ALA A 4 -13.53 7.20 10.03
CA ALA A 4 -13.14 8.21 10.99
C ALA A 4 -11.73 8.77 10.75
N GLN A 5 -10.82 7.97 10.20
CA GLN A 5 -9.46 8.41 9.91
C GLN A 5 -9.39 9.20 8.59
N LEU A 6 -10.13 8.76 7.55
CA LEU A 6 -10.28 9.53 6.31
C LEU A 6 -11.01 10.85 6.57
N GLN A 7 -12.07 10.81 7.39
CA GLN A 7 -12.79 12.03 7.76
C GLN A 7 -11.89 12.99 8.55
N ARG A 8 -11.11 12.50 9.51
CA ARG A 8 -10.13 13.34 10.23
C ARG A 8 -9.11 13.98 9.32
N ILE A 9 -8.61 13.25 8.31
CA ILE A 9 -7.69 13.80 7.31
C ILE A 9 -8.40 14.89 6.50
N ALA A 10 -9.61 14.64 6.03
CA ALA A 10 -10.39 15.61 5.28
C ALA A 10 -10.71 16.87 6.14
N ASP A 11 -11.15 16.66 7.38
CA ASP A 11 -11.41 17.75 8.34
C ASP A 11 -10.13 18.55 8.62
N SER A 12 -9.00 17.86 8.75
CA SER A 12 -7.70 18.51 9.00
C SER A 12 -7.22 19.32 7.80
N VAL A 13 -7.50 18.86 6.57
CA VAL A 13 -7.24 19.63 5.34
C VAL A 13 -8.12 20.86 5.30
N GLN A 14 -9.45 20.72 5.55
CA GLN A 14 -10.40 21.82 5.53
C GLN A 14 -10.12 22.87 6.62
N ASN A 15 -9.71 22.41 7.79
CA ASN A 15 -9.40 23.28 8.93
C ASN A 15 -7.97 23.86 8.88
N GLY A 16 -7.19 23.57 7.85
CA GLY A 16 -5.81 24.05 7.68
C GLY A 16 -4.81 23.47 8.69
N THR A 17 -5.16 22.37 9.37
CA THR A 17 -4.26 21.67 10.30
C THR A 17 -3.34 20.68 9.61
N LEU A 18 -3.70 20.20 8.40
CA LEU A 18 -2.82 19.46 7.52
C LEU A 18 -2.21 20.42 6.51
N TRP A 19 -0.90 20.50 6.54
CA TRP A 19 -0.15 21.38 5.64
C TRP A 19 -0.07 20.72 4.26
N LYS A 20 -0.71 21.37 3.28
CA LYS A 20 -0.53 21.01 1.88
C LYS A 20 0.89 21.37 1.45
N LEU A 21 1.58 20.43 0.83
CA LEU A 21 2.91 20.61 0.31
C LEU A 21 2.89 20.53 -1.21
N GLY A 22 3.45 21.54 -1.86
CA GLY A 22 3.83 21.47 -3.26
C GLY A 22 5.08 20.61 -3.45
N ILE A 23 5.39 20.33 -4.69
CA ILE A 23 6.51 19.42 -5.04
C ILE A 23 7.88 19.98 -4.60
N ASP A 24 8.03 21.28 -4.51
CA ASP A 24 9.26 21.98 -4.12
C ASP A 24 9.24 22.48 -2.67
N ASP A 25 8.13 22.24 -1.94
CA ASP A 25 8.05 22.56 -0.52
C ASP A 25 8.92 21.63 0.31
N SER A 26 9.44 22.17 1.41
CA SER A 26 10.37 21.45 2.26
C SER A 26 9.69 20.91 3.53
N PHE A 27 10.18 19.77 3.99
CA PHE A 27 9.80 19.16 5.27
C PHE A 27 11.01 18.53 5.96
N ARG A 28 10.91 18.31 7.27
CA ARG A 28 11.98 17.71 8.08
C ARG A 28 11.64 16.27 8.42
N PHE A 29 12.57 15.36 8.14
CA PHE A 29 12.43 13.96 8.49
C PHE A 29 13.78 13.24 8.52
N SER A 30 13.96 12.35 9.49
CA SER A 30 15.07 11.39 9.50
C SER A 30 14.58 10.02 9.94
N CYS A 31 14.72 9.03 9.06
CA CYS A 31 14.38 7.67 9.39
C CYS A 31 15.43 7.06 10.34
N LYS A 32 15.05 6.82 11.59
CA LYS A 32 15.89 6.14 12.58
C LYS A 32 15.89 4.61 12.46
N GLN A 33 15.16 4.07 11.50
CA GLN A 33 14.98 2.63 11.30
C GLN A 33 14.46 1.90 12.56
N CYS A 34 13.67 2.58 13.36
CA CYS A 34 13.14 2.05 14.62
C CYS A 34 11.92 1.12 14.45
N GLY A 35 11.39 0.98 13.24
CA GLY A 35 10.26 0.11 12.93
C GLY A 35 8.89 0.55 13.48
N ARG A 36 8.79 1.67 14.20
CA ARG A 36 7.54 2.08 14.87
C ARG A 36 6.40 2.41 13.88
N CYS A 37 6.72 2.86 12.67
CA CYS A 37 5.73 3.04 11.59
C CYS A 37 5.11 1.72 11.11
N CYS A 38 5.70 0.58 11.46
CA CYS A 38 5.22 -0.77 11.17
C CYS A 38 4.48 -1.42 12.35
N VAL A 39 4.09 -0.64 13.36
CA VAL A 39 3.38 -1.11 14.56
C VAL A 39 2.03 -0.41 14.65
N ASN A 40 0.97 -1.17 14.95
CA ASN A 40 -0.41 -0.68 15.14
C ASN A 40 -0.89 0.23 14.00
N ASN A 41 -0.55 -0.11 12.78
CA ASN A 41 -0.90 0.67 11.60
C ASN A 41 -1.80 -0.13 10.65
N THR A 42 -2.39 0.56 9.67
CA THR A 42 -3.14 -0.03 8.57
C THR A 42 -2.55 0.46 7.26
N ILE A 43 -1.94 -0.43 6.52
CA ILE A 43 -1.32 -0.12 5.23
C ILE A 43 -2.25 -0.59 4.12
N ILE A 44 -2.92 0.37 3.50
CA ILE A 44 -3.68 0.11 2.27
C ILE A 44 -2.67 -0.05 1.14
N ILE A 45 -2.88 -1.07 0.34
CA ILE A 45 -2.09 -1.39 -0.83
C ILE A 45 -2.97 -1.39 -2.08
N ASN A 46 -2.39 -1.05 -3.21
CA ASN A 46 -3.04 -1.08 -4.50
C ASN A 46 -2.61 -2.31 -5.32
N THR A 47 -3.19 -2.47 -6.49
CA THR A 47 -2.87 -3.56 -7.42
C THR A 47 -1.38 -3.62 -7.76
N TYR A 48 -0.75 -2.47 -8.03
CA TYR A 48 0.67 -2.42 -8.36
C TYR A 48 1.57 -2.80 -7.19
N ASP A 49 1.21 -2.41 -5.97
CA ASP A 49 1.93 -2.85 -4.77
C ASP A 49 1.94 -4.38 -4.66
N ILE A 50 0.80 -5.04 -4.95
CA ILE A 50 0.71 -6.52 -4.94
C ILE A 50 1.58 -7.12 -6.04
N ILE A 51 1.58 -6.56 -7.25
CA ILE A 51 2.44 -7.02 -8.35
C ILE A 51 3.91 -7.00 -7.90
N ARG A 52 4.36 -5.89 -7.31
CA ARG A 52 5.73 -5.75 -6.82
C ARG A 52 6.07 -6.71 -5.67
N MET A 53 5.18 -6.82 -4.70
CA MET A 53 5.37 -7.73 -3.56
C MET A 53 5.52 -9.18 -3.99
N ARG A 54 4.80 -9.62 -5.03
CA ARG A 54 4.92 -10.98 -5.59
C ARG A 54 6.35 -11.31 -6.03
N HIS A 55 7.06 -10.35 -6.62
CA HIS A 55 8.44 -10.56 -7.08
C HIS A 55 9.40 -10.79 -5.91
N THR A 56 9.38 -9.93 -4.91
CA THR A 56 10.26 -10.10 -3.72
C THR A 56 9.91 -11.34 -2.93
N LEU A 57 8.61 -11.62 -2.73
CA LEU A 57 8.17 -12.78 -1.94
C LEU A 57 8.24 -14.08 -2.72
N LYS A 58 8.27 -14.04 -4.04
CA LYS A 58 8.14 -15.22 -4.93
C LYS A 58 6.89 -16.03 -4.62
N MET A 59 5.80 -15.34 -4.37
CA MET A 59 4.50 -15.89 -4.00
C MET A 59 3.44 -15.44 -5.00
N THR A 60 2.44 -16.27 -5.22
CA THR A 60 1.21 -15.85 -5.88
C THR A 60 0.37 -14.97 -4.95
N THR A 61 -0.64 -14.29 -5.47
CA THR A 61 -1.59 -13.55 -4.64
C THR A 61 -2.34 -14.50 -3.71
N GLY A 62 -2.76 -15.67 -4.24
CA GLY A 62 -3.40 -16.73 -3.44
C GLY A 62 -2.51 -17.22 -2.29
N ASP A 63 -1.20 -17.40 -2.54
CA ASP A 63 -0.25 -17.79 -1.48
C ASP A 63 -0.11 -16.71 -0.41
N MET A 64 -0.09 -15.42 -0.79
CA MET A 64 -0.03 -14.31 0.16
C MET A 64 -1.29 -14.24 1.04
N ILE A 65 -2.46 -14.53 0.46
CA ILE A 65 -3.73 -14.63 1.20
C ILE A 65 -3.69 -15.82 2.15
N ALA A 66 -3.33 -17.00 1.66
CA ALA A 66 -3.26 -18.23 2.46
C ALA A 66 -2.22 -18.13 3.59
N SER A 67 -1.17 -17.34 3.40
CA SER A 67 -0.14 -17.05 4.42
C SER A 67 -0.49 -15.88 5.36
N ASP A 68 -1.71 -15.37 5.28
CA ASP A 68 -2.20 -14.31 6.18
C ASP A 68 -1.42 -12.98 6.06
N LEU A 69 -0.86 -12.71 4.88
CA LEU A 69 -0.12 -11.48 4.61
C LEU A 69 -1.02 -10.34 4.13
N LEU A 70 -2.13 -10.68 3.48
CA LEU A 70 -3.09 -9.73 2.93
C LEU A 70 -4.46 -9.88 3.59
N SER A 71 -5.17 -8.78 3.68
CA SER A 71 -6.57 -8.72 4.09
C SER A 71 -7.35 -7.88 3.12
N PHE A 72 -8.56 -8.34 2.78
CA PHE A 72 -9.47 -7.64 1.89
C PHE A 72 -10.70 -7.20 2.67
N ASN A 73 -11.11 -5.96 2.44
CA ASN A 73 -12.24 -5.35 3.11
C ASN A 73 -13.06 -4.54 2.11
N VAL A 74 -14.30 -4.32 2.41
CA VAL A 74 -15.16 -3.40 1.66
C VAL A 74 -15.14 -2.06 2.37
N GLY A 75 -14.92 -0.99 1.63
CA GLY A 75 -14.97 0.37 2.14
C GLY A 75 -16.38 0.69 2.65
N PRO A 76 -16.55 1.06 3.94
CA PRO A 76 -17.85 1.09 4.60
C PRO A 76 -18.88 2.03 3.97
N ASN A 77 -18.44 3.09 3.28
CA ASN A 77 -19.35 4.05 2.64
C ASN A 77 -19.33 3.97 1.11
N SER A 78 -18.29 3.37 0.53
CA SER A 78 -18.10 3.34 -0.92
C SER A 78 -18.41 1.99 -1.56
N GLY A 79 -18.52 0.92 -0.76
CA GLY A 79 -18.56 -0.44 -1.28
C GLY A 79 -17.27 -0.86 -2.00
N MET A 80 -16.26 0.01 -2.04
CA MET A 80 -15.02 -0.19 -2.80
C MET A 80 -14.17 -1.30 -2.20
N PRO A 81 -13.60 -2.20 -3.02
CA PRO A 81 -12.67 -3.20 -2.54
C PRO A 81 -11.37 -2.53 -2.07
N ILE A 82 -10.95 -2.86 -0.86
CA ILE A 82 -9.74 -2.35 -0.23
C ILE A 82 -8.84 -3.53 0.15
N ALA A 83 -7.62 -3.54 -0.37
CA ALA A 83 -6.59 -4.47 0.06
C ALA A 83 -5.67 -3.81 1.10
N THR A 84 -5.30 -4.57 2.12
CA THR A 84 -4.39 -4.11 3.18
C THR A 84 -3.36 -5.18 3.52
N ILE A 85 -2.20 -4.75 4.01
CA ILE A 85 -1.28 -5.68 4.69
C ILE A 85 -1.93 -6.12 5.99
N ARG A 86 -1.96 -7.42 6.24
CA ARG A 86 -2.47 -7.98 7.48
C ARG A 86 -1.41 -7.97 8.55
N PHE A 87 -1.60 -7.11 9.54
CA PHE A 87 -0.70 -7.00 10.68
C PHE A 87 -0.90 -8.19 11.62
N ARG A 88 0.21 -8.80 12.03
CA ARG A 88 0.20 -9.90 12.99
C ARG A 88 -0.08 -9.37 14.39
N ARG A 89 -1.17 -9.82 14.99
CA ARG A 89 -1.49 -9.50 16.39
C ARG A 89 -0.55 -10.25 17.33
N ILE A 90 0.13 -9.54 18.19
CA ILE A 90 1.03 -10.08 19.19
C ILE A 90 0.33 -10.22 20.54
N ASN A 91 -0.43 -9.19 20.94
CA ASN A 91 -1.25 -9.17 22.14
C ASN A 91 -2.39 -8.16 22.02
N ASP A 92 -3.15 -7.95 23.10
CA ASP A 92 -4.20 -6.94 23.14
C ASP A 92 -3.58 -5.54 23.09
N GLY A 93 -3.71 -4.92 21.94
CA GLY A 93 -3.23 -3.56 21.67
C GLY A 93 -1.92 -3.47 20.89
N LEU A 94 -1.28 -4.61 20.58
CA LEU A 94 -0.05 -4.63 19.77
C LEU A 94 -0.20 -5.49 18.52
N SER A 95 -0.10 -4.87 17.36
CA SER A 95 0.01 -5.54 16.07
C SER A 95 1.22 -5.06 15.29
N ILE A 96 1.90 -5.97 14.60
CA ILE A 96 3.17 -5.72 13.90
C ILE A 96 3.04 -6.14 12.45
N CYS A 97 3.60 -5.31 11.56
CA CYS A 97 3.71 -5.64 10.15
C CYS A 97 4.49 -6.95 9.95
N PRO A 98 3.99 -7.91 9.15
CA PRO A 98 4.66 -9.19 8.93
C PRO A 98 6.03 -9.06 8.26
N PHE A 99 6.31 -7.93 7.62
CA PHE A 99 7.56 -7.63 6.93
C PHE A 99 8.59 -6.87 7.79
N LEU A 100 8.24 -6.54 9.03
CA LEU A 100 9.19 -5.91 9.94
C LEU A 100 10.18 -6.95 10.47
N ALA A 101 11.45 -6.74 10.21
CA ALA A 101 12.51 -7.64 10.64
C ALA A 101 13.61 -6.90 11.42
N PRO A 102 14.07 -7.40 12.55
CA PRO A 102 15.23 -6.86 13.23
C PRO A 102 16.50 -7.12 12.42
N VAL A 103 17.43 -6.19 12.45
CA VAL A 103 18.76 -6.35 11.86
C VAL A 103 19.70 -6.90 12.92
N TYR A 104 20.36 -8.00 12.62
CA TYR A 104 21.32 -8.64 13.51
C TYR A 104 22.75 -8.37 13.06
N GLN A 105 23.65 -8.20 14.01
CA GLN A 105 25.08 -8.13 13.76
C GLN A 105 25.70 -9.52 13.88
N ALA A 106 26.45 -9.90 12.85
CA ALA A 106 27.35 -11.04 12.93
C ALA A 106 28.74 -10.55 13.39
N ALA A 107 29.39 -11.27 14.29
CA ALA A 107 30.71 -10.90 14.78
C ALA A 107 31.77 -10.91 13.67
N SER A 108 31.61 -11.78 12.67
CA SER A 108 32.48 -11.87 11.50
C SER A 108 31.79 -12.53 10.33
N LEU A 109 32.40 -12.45 9.14
CA LEU A 109 31.88 -13.15 7.94
C LEU A 109 31.84 -14.67 8.15
N ASP A 110 32.81 -15.23 8.91
CA ASP A 110 32.85 -16.67 9.21
C ASP A 110 31.78 -17.07 10.22
N ASP A 111 31.47 -16.21 11.19
CA ASP A 111 30.33 -16.39 12.08
C ASP A 111 29.01 -16.41 11.26
N LEU A 112 28.83 -15.47 10.34
CA LEU A 112 27.67 -15.43 9.46
C LEU A 112 27.56 -16.71 8.61
N LYS A 113 28.65 -17.15 7.97
CA LYS A 113 28.68 -18.39 7.17
C LYS A 113 28.33 -19.62 8.01
N SER A 114 28.81 -19.69 9.23
CA SER A 114 28.54 -20.82 10.13
C SER A 114 27.06 -20.91 10.55
N ARG A 115 26.36 -19.80 10.55
CA ARG A 115 24.94 -19.67 10.95
C ARG A 115 23.95 -19.96 9.82
N ILE A 116 24.41 -19.92 8.56
CA ILE A 116 23.55 -20.19 7.40
C ILE A 116 23.39 -21.71 7.24
N ARG A 117 22.16 -22.21 7.37
CA ARG A 117 21.80 -23.61 7.10
C ARG A 117 20.52 -23.67 6.29
N LYS A 118 20.57 -24.35 5.12
CA LYS A 118 19.38 -24.65 4.29
C LYS A 118 18.49 -23.41 4.01
N GLY A 119 19.10 -22.28 3.69
CA GLY A 119 18.39 -21.05 3.31
C GLY A 119 17.87 -20.21 4.49
N SER A 120 18.14 -20.59 5.73
CA SER A 120 17.80 -19.77 6.90
C SER A 120 19.05 -19.45 7.72
N ILE A 121 19.03 -18.29 8.38
CA ILE A 121 20.08 -17.85 9.29
C ILE A 121 19.69 -18.22 10.72
N ASN A 122 20.58 -18.93 11.43
CA ASN A 122 20.43 -19.15 12.85
C ASN A 122 20.74 -17.85 13.61
N THR A 123 19.70 -17.19 14.12
CA THR A 123 19.82 -15.91 14.84
C THR A 123 20.04 -16.05 16.34
N LYS A 124 20.06 -17.30 16.88
CA LYS A 124 20.25 -17.54 18.29
C LYS A 124 21.61 -17.01 18.75
N GLY A 125 21.61 -16.13 19.76
CA GLY A 125 22.81 -15.51 20.30
C GLY A 125 23.40 -14.38 19.45
N LEU A 126 22.72 -13.92 18.38
CA LEU A 126 23.07 -12.67 17.72
C LEU A 126 22.53 -11.49 18.53
N THR A 127 23.31 -10.42 18.58
CA THR A 127 22.86 -9.13 19.09
C THR A 127 22.20 -8.35 17.97
N SER A 128 21.12 -7.62 18.27
CA SER A 128 20.54 -6.70 17.29
C SER A 128 21.51 -5.57 16.95
N ALA A 129 21.53 -5.18 15.70
CA ALA A 129 22.28 -4.00 15.27
C ALA A 129 21.66 -2.75 15.91
N LYS A 130 22.51 -1.80 16.27
CA LYS A 130 22.10 -0.55 16.88
C LYS A 130 22.36 0.62 15.93
N ASN A 131 21.44 1.60 15.95
CA ASN A 131 21.69 2.88 15.29
C ASN A 131 22.64 3.74 16.14
N TYR A 132 22.98 4.92 15.65
CA TYR A 132 23.88 5.84 16.34
C TYR A 132 23.31 6.39 17.68
N HIS A 133 22.03 6.15 17.97
CA HIS A 133 21.40 6.44 19.27
C HIS A 133 21.38 5.23 20.22
N GLY A 134 21.92 4.08 19.81
CA GLY A 134 21.90 2.86 20.61
C GLY A 134 20.58 2.08 20.58
N GLU A 135 19.63 2.48 19.70
CA GLU A 135 18.35 1.79 19.52
C GLU A 135 18.47 0.64 18.53
N ASP A 136 17.62 -0.39 18.68
CA ASP A 136 17.57 -1.51 17.73
C ASP A 136 17.16 -1.05 16.34
N ILE A 137 17.86 -1.54 15.32
CA ILE A 137 17.55 -1.31 13.92
C ILE A 137 16.55 -2.35 13.43
N PHE A 138 15.47 -1.87 12.80
CA PHE A 138 14.49 -2.70 12.12
C PHE A 138 14.36 -2.26 10.65
N LEU A 139 14.29 -3.22 9.76
CA LEU A 139 14.11 -2.99 8.33
C LEU A 139 12.91 -3.75 7.79
N CYS A 140 12.37 -3.26 6.69
CA CYS A 140 11.35 -3.96 5.93
C CYS A 140 12.00 -5.09 5.12
N SER A 141 11.58 -6.34 5.31
CA SER A 141 12.11 -7.49 4.57
C SER A 141 11.79 -7.46 3.06
N ILE A 142 10.78 -6.68 2.68
CA ILE A 142 10.41 -6.42 1.27
C ILE A 142 10.80 -5.01 0.85
N HIS A 143 11.87 -4.44 1.41
CA HIS A 143 12.24 -3.03 1.20
C HIS A 143 12.35 -2.61 -0.27
N PRO A 144 12.91 -3.41 -1.20
CA PRO A 144 12.96 -3.05 -2.62
C PRO A 144 11.58 -2.83 -3.24
N ASP A 145 10.58 -3.62 -2.80
CA ASP A 145 9.22 -3.64 -3.31
C ASP A 145 8.17 -3.29 -2.22
N LYS A 146 8.58 -2.48 -1.24
CA LYS A 146 7.67 -2.00 -0.20
C LYS A 146 6.54 -1.16 -0.83
N PRO A 147 5.30 -1.26 -0.33
CA PRO A 147 4.15 -0.55 -0.87
C PRO A 147 4.35 0.97 -0.97
N PHE A 148 3.63 1.58 -1.90
CA PHE A 148 3.66 3.03 -2.14
C PHE A 148 3.53 3.85 -0.84
N ARG A 149 2.56 3.52 0.01
CA ARG A 149 2.36 4.23 1.29
C ARG A 149 3.54 4.11 2.25
N CYS A 150 4.18 2.95 2.29
CA CYS A 150 5.39 2.74 3.10
C CYS A 150 6.59 3.50 2.52
N ARG A 151 6.61 3.67 1.21
CA ARG A 151 7.66 4.37 0.47
C ARG A 151 7.53 5.88 0.64
N ALA A 152 6.32 6.38 0.55
CA ALA A 152 6.00 7.80 0.70
C ALA A 152 6.21 8.33 2.12
N TYR A 153 6.03 7.49 3.16
CA TYR A 153 6.13 7.94 4.55
C TYR A 153 7.39 8.76 4.80
N PRO A 154 7.32 9.94 5.42
CA PRO A 154 6.19 10.50 6.18
C PRO A 154 5.18 11.29 5.34
N LEU A 155 5.27 11.27 4.03
CA LEU A 155 4.34 11.97 3.17
C LEU A 155 3.11 11.10 2.87
N GLY A 156 1.96 11.77 2.76
CA GLY A 156 0.75 11.25 2.16
C GLY A 156 0.43 12.00 0.87
N ARG A 157 -0.34 11.39 -0.04
CA ARG A 157 -0.83 12.00 -1.28
C ARG A 157 -2.34 11.96 -1.30
N ILE A 158 -2.96 13.07 -1.65
CA ILE A 158 -4.41 13.21 -1.81
C ILE A 158 -4.69 13.72 -3.22
N PHE A 159 -5.77 13.25 -3.79
CA PHE A 159 -6.34 13.74 -5.03
C PHE A 159 -7.58 14.58 -4.68
N GLU A 160 -7.63 15.84 -5.09
CA GLU A 160 -8.80 16.71 -4.99
C GLU A 160 -9.43 16.85 -6.37
N SER A 161 -10.69 16.46 -6.49
CA SER A 161 -11.49 16.80 -7.67
C SER A 161 -12.17 18.14 -7.47
N PRO A 162 -12.14 19.06 -8.46
CA PRO A 162 -12.76 20.38 -8.38
C PRO A 162 -14.27 20.35 -8.07
N GLU A 163 -14.94 19.26 -8.38
CA GLU A 163 -16.40 19.12 -8.26
C GLU A 163 -16.83 18.17 -7.14
N GLY A 164 -15.90 17.74 -6.24
CA GLY A 164 -16.21 16.72 -5.24
C GLY A 164 -16.52 15.35 -5.83
N THR A 165 -16.38 15.18 -7.13
CA THR A 165 -16.49 13.91 -7.84
C THR A 165 -15.11 13.23 -7.86
N LEU A 166 -15.08 11.91 -7.77
CA LEU A 166 -13.84 11.13 -7.92
C LEU A 166 -13.44 11.10 -9.41
N ASP A 167 -13.08 12.23 -10.00
CA ASP A 167 -12.50 12.29 -11.34
C ASP A 167 -11.00 12.53 -11.25
N ILE A 168 -10.24 11.43 -11.25
CA ILE A 168 -8.78 11.46 -11.12
C ILE A 168 -8.10 12.01 -12.36
N THR A 169 -8.75 11.93 -13.53
CA THR A 169 -8.17 12.45 -14.77
C THR A 169 -8.03 13.97 -14.76
N ASN A 170 -8.87 14.65 -13.98
CA ASN A 170 -8.86 16.10 -13.78
C ASN A 170 -8.54 16.50 -12.32
N ALA A 171 -8.20 15.54 -11.45
CA ALA A 171 -7.94 15.83 -10.06
C ALA A 171 -6.52 16.40 -9.88
N GLU A 172 -6.42 17.50 -9.16
CA GLU A 172 -5.15 17.97 -8.65
C GLU A 172 -4.69 17.06 -7.52
N SER A 173 -3.42 16.67 -7.52
CA SER A 173 -2.84 15.95 -6.42
C SER A 173 -1.89 16.83 -5.62
N PHE A 174 -2.01 16.75 -4.31
CA PHE A 174 -1.08 17.43 -3.42
C PHE A 174 -0.52 16.46 -2.38
N TRP A 175 0.60 16.83 -1.84
CA TRP A 175 1.26 16.10 -0.76
C TRP A 175 0.90 16.73 0.57
N PHE A 176 0.96 15.95 1.62
CA PHE A 176 0.85 16.44 2.98
C PHE A 176 1.81 15.67 3.89
N HIS A 177 2.29 16.35 4.90
CA HIS A 177 3.12 15.74 5.92
C HIS A 177 2.22 15.10 6.98
N VAL A 178 2.42 13.81 7.27
CA VAL A 178 1.72 13.16 8.39
C VAL A 178 2.32 13.65 9.70
N ASP A 179 1.47 13.88 10.69
CA ASP A 179 1.96 14.18 12.04
C ASP A 179 2.91 13.08 12.50
N LEU A 180 4.16 13.47 12.70
CA LEU A 180 5.18 12.53 13.13
C LEU A 180 5.09 12.34 14.64
N PRO A 181 5.11 11.09 15.09
CA PRO A 181 5.33 10.82 16.51
C PRO A 181 6.64 11.47 16.98
N ASP A 182 6.70 11.89 18.24
CA ASP A 182 7.86 12.59 18.82
C ASP A 182 9.20 11.90 18.54
N HIS A 183 9.21 10.58 18.46
CA HIS A 183 10.42 9.80 18.16
C HIS A 183 10.93 9.95 16.71
N CYS A 184 10.11 10.46 15.79
CA CYS A 184 10.51 10.79 14.42
C CYS A 184 10.82 12.27 14.23
N ASN A 185 10.47 13.13 15.22
CA ASN A 185 10.76 14.55 15.22
C ASN A 185 12.23 14.83 15.56
N GLY A 186 12.74 15.95 15.12
CA GLY A 186 14.07 16.43 15.52
C GLY A 186 15.21 16.00 14.61
N SER A 187 14.93 15.75 13.35
CA SER A 187 15.96 15.62 12.33
C SER A 187 16.44 16.98 11.85
N ASP A 188 17.76 17.12 11.74
CA ASP A 188 18.39 18.27 11.07
C ASP A 188 18.31 18.15 9.55
N THR A 189 17.82 17.01 9.03
CA THR A 189 17.72 16.76 7.60
C THR A 189 16.44 17.35 7.04
N ASN A 190 16.61 18.25 6.08
CA ASN A 190 15.53 18.90 5.34
C ASN A 190 15.50 18.33 3.92
N TYR A 191 14.31 17.93 3.47
CA TYR A 191 14.05 17.46 2.12
C TYR A 191 12.99 18.30 1.46
N THR A 192 13.08 18.53 0.17
CA THR A 192 11.90 18.88 -0.63
C THR A 192 11.08 17.62 -0.92
N VAL A 193 9.81 17.79 -1.23
CA VAL A 193 8.95 16.65 -1.65
C VAL A 193 9.58 15.95 -2.86
N ARG A 194 10.12 16.71 -3.82
CA ARG A 194 10.82 16.19 -5.01
C ARG A 194 11.98 15.28 -4.63
N GLU A 195 12.91 15.79 -3.82
CA GLU A 195 14.09 15.03 -3.37
C GLU A 195 13.68 13.75 -2.64
N TRP A 196 12.62 13.81 -1.84
CA TRP A 196 12.11 12.62 -1.15
C TRP A 196 11.58 11.58 -2.13
N ILE A 197 10.73 11.99 -3.07
CA ILE A 197 10.17 11.11 -4.12
C ILE A 197 11.30 10.41 -4.88
N GLU A 198 12.32 11.16 -5.30
CA GLU A 198 13.47 10.64 -6.04
C GLU A 198 14.29 9.67 -5.17
N SER A 199 14.60 10.06 -3.93
CA SER A 199 15.39 9.24 -3.00
C SER A 199 14.72 7.91 -2.66
N GLN A 200 13.37 7.87 -2.67
CA GLN A 200 12.59 6.66 -2.42
C GLN A 200 12.26 5.87 -3.70
N GLY A 201 12.74 6.31 -4.87
CA GLY A 201 12.48 5.64 -6.15
C GLY A 201 10.98 5.58 -6.47
N MET A 202 10.24 6.68 -6.23
CA MET A 202 8.78 6.68 -6.29
C MET A 202 8.20 7.04 -7.66
N ASN A 203 9.01 7.47 -8.63
CA ASN A 203 8.50 7.99 -9.90
C ASN A 203 7.56 7.00 -10.62
N GLU A 204 7.96 5.73 -10.71
CA GLU A 204 7.13 4.67 -11.29
C GLU A 204 5.84 4.43 -10.50
N TYR A 205 5.92 4.49 -9.16
CA TYR A 205 4.76 4.32 -8.29
C TYR A 205 3.77 5.49 -8.37
N LEU A 206 4.23 6.69 -8.72
CA LEU A 206 3.33 7.85 -8.90
C LEU A 206 2.38 7.62 -10.06
N GLU A 207 2.90 7.20 -11.21
CA GLU A 207 2.10 6.92 -12.40
C GLU A 207 1.17 5.71 -12.17
N THR A 208 1.72 4.61 -11.71
CA THR A 208 0.95 3.38 -11.48
C THR A 208 -0.10 3.56 -10.39
N SER A 209 0.13 4.40 -9.38
CA SER A 209 -0.88 4.70 -8.36
C SER A 209 -2.10 5.43 -8.93
N VAL A 210 -1.90 6.34 -9.89
CA VAL A 210 -3.00 7.00 -10.61
C VAL A 210 -3.81 5.98 -11.38
N ARG A 211 -3.15 5.10 -12.14
CA ARG A 211 -3.81 4.02 -12.89
C ARG A 211 -4.63 3.10 -11.98
N CYS A 212 -4.05 2.66 -10.86
CA CYS A 212 -4.76 1.83 -9.88
C CYS A 212 -5.98 2.54 -9.29
N THR A 213 -5.89 3.84 -9.02
CA THR A 213 -7.02 4.60 -8.50
C THR A 213 -8.09 4.79 -9.57
N SER A 214 -7.69 5.00 -10.83
CA SER A 214 -8.63 5.07 -11.96
C SER A 214 -9.43 3.77 -12.16
N MET A 215 -8.80 2.61 -11.97
CA MET A 215 -9.52 1.32 -12.00
C MET A 215 -10.62 1.25 -10.92
N LEU A 216 -10.30 1.65 -9.70
CA LEU A 216 -11.27 1.70 -8.61
C LEU A 216 -12.42 2.67 -8.93
N GLU A 217 -12.10 3.84 -9.46
CA GLU A 217 -13.09 4.83 -9.86
C GLU A 217 -14.03 4.33 -10.96
N LYS A 218 -13.48 3.67 -11.98
CA LYS A 218 -14.30 3.04 -13.04
C LYS A 218 -15.30 2.04 -12.47
N ILE A 219 -14.87 1.18 -11.53
CA ILE A 219 -15.74 0.22 -10.85
C ILE A 219 -16.82 0.95 -10.05
N ALA A 220 -16.47 2.01 -9.32
CA ALA A 220 -17.44 2.79 -8.55
C ALA A 220 -18.48 3.49 -9.44
N LYS A 221 -18.05 4.16 -10.50
CA LYS A 221 -18.93 4.86 -11.46
C LYS A 221 -19.87 3.91 -12.19
N ALA A 222 -19.43 2.71 -12.48
CA ALA A 222 -20.27 1.71 -13.12
C ALA A 222 -21.42 1.20 -12.22
N ASN A 223 -21.43 1.62 -10.94
CA ASN A 223 -22.45 1.27 -9.95
C ASN A 223 -22.71 -0.26 -9.84
N VAL A 224 -21.70 -1.04 -10.16
CA VAL A 224 -21.79 -2.53 -10.14
C VAL A 224 -21.67 -3.11 -8.73
N LEU A 225 -21.30 -2.30 -7.75
CA LEU A 225 -21.03 -2.74 -6.36
C LEU A 225 -22.29 -2.92 -5.51
N ASN A 226 -23.46 -2.61 -6.02
CA ASN A 226 -24.73 -2.79 -5.31
C ASN A 226 -25.17 -4.26 -5.20
N ASN A 227 -24.46 -5.18 -5.84
CA ASN A 227 -24.68 -6.62 -5.78
C ASN A 227 -23.48 -7.27 -5.10
N GLU A 228 -23.72 -8.06 -4.04
CA GLU A 228 -22.67 -8.73 -3.26
C GLU A 228 -21.77 -9.64 -4.11
N ASP A 229 -22.34 -10.38 -5.05
CA ASP A 229 -21.60 -11.25 -5.96
C ASP A 229 -20.65 -10.45 -6.85
N VAL A 230 -21.11 -9.30 -7.35
CA VAL A 230 -20.32 -8.41 -8.20
C VAL A 230 -19.24 -7.71 -7.39
N SER A 231 -19.55 -7.34 -6.15
CA SER A 231 -18.56 -6.79 -5.22
C SER A 231 -17.45 -7.79 -4.94
N ALA A 232 -17.78 -9.06 -4.67
CA ALA A 232 -16.78 -10.12 -4.47
C ALA A 232 -15.91 -10.33 -5.71
N LEU A 233 -16.50 -10.30 -6.92
CA LEU A 233 -15.76 -10.45 -8.17
C LEU A 233 -14.78 -9.29 -8.42
N SER A 234 -15.10 -8.08 -7.96
CA SER A 234 -14.21 -6.92 -8.09
C SER A 234 -12.88 -7.10 -7.34
N PHE A 235 -12.87 -7.81 -6.21
CA PHE A 235 -11.64 -8.18 -5.51
C PHE A 235 -10.77 -9.10 -6.37
N THR A 236 -11.38 -10.11 -6.99
CA THR A 236 -10.67 -11.05 -7.84
C THR A 236 -10.03 -10.31 -9.02
N VAL A 237 -10.77 -9.45 -9.70
CA VAL A 237 -10.26 -8.71 -10.86
C VAL A 237 -9.13 -7.75 -10.50
N LEU A 238 -9.23 -7.08 -9.35
CA LEU A 238 -8.24 -6.08 -8.93
C LEU A 238 -6.98 -6.68 -8.28
N TYR A 239 -7.13 -7.80 -7.56
CA TYR A 239 -6.10 -8.26 -6.65
C TYR A 239 -5.70 -9.73 -6.81
N ASP A 240 -6.58 -10.60 -7.33
CA ASP A 240 -6.28 -12.00 -7.58
C ASP A 240 -6.21 -12.27 -9.08
N PHE A 241 -5.12 -11.86 -9.68
CA PHE A 241 -4.86 -12.00 -11.11
C PHE A 241 -3.98 -13.20 -11.46
N ASP A 242 -3.78 -14.13 -10.54
CA ASP A 242 -2.91 -15.31 -10.76
C ASP A 242 -3.35 -16.15 -11.95
N SER A 243 -4.67 -16.30 -12.14
CA SER A 243 -5.25 -17.11 -13.22
C SER A 243 -5.03 -16.53 -14.63
N ILE A 244 -4.80 -15.21 -14.72
CA ILE A 244 -4.63 -14.51 -16.00
C ILE A 244 -3.16 -14.23 -16.32
N LEU A 245 -2.25 -14.37 -15.35
CA LEU A 245 -0.83 -14.14 -15.56
C LEU A 245 -0.19 -15.25 -16.39
N LYS A 246 0.55 -14.83 -17.40
CA LYS A 246 1.53 -15.68 -18.08
C LYS A 246 2.86 -15.62 -17.31
N LYS A 247 3.58 -16.74 -17.31
CA LYS A 247 4.95 -16.79 -16.80
C LYS A 247 5.78 -15.74 -17.56
N GLU A 248 6.54 -14.91 -16.82
CA GLU A 248 7.48 -13.93 -17.42
C GLU A 248 6.85 -12.63 -17.99
N MET A 249 5.74 -12.16 -17.45
CA MET A 249 5.24 -10.83 -17.78
C MET A 249 5.97 -9.74 -16.97
N SER A 250 6.21 -8.60 -17.59
CA SER A 250 6.68 -7.40 -16.86
C SER A 250 5.59 -6.86 -15.94
N ASP A 251 5.97 -6.04 -14.95
CA ASP A 251 5.00 -5.39 -14.05
C ASP A 251 4.04 -4.49 -14.81
N GLY A 252 4.55 -3.76 -15.80
CA GLY A 252 3.74 -2.91 -16.67
C GLY A 252 2.74 -3.71 -17.50
N ASP A 253 3.16 -4.85 -18.08
CA ASP A 253 2.25 -5.72 -18.84
C ASP A 253 1.21 -6.37 -17.94
N THR A 254 1.61 -6.75 -16.73
CA THR A 254 0.68 -7.28 -15.73
C THR A 254 -0.37 -6.24 -15.37
N LEU A 255 0.03 -4.99 -15.11
CA LEU A 255 -0.91 -3.91 -14.80
C LEU A 255 -1.84 -3.63 -15.99
N ASN A 256 -1.32 -3.61 -17.23
CA ASN A 256 -2.13 -3.45 -18.44
C ASN A 256 -3.18 -4.56 -18.59
N LEU A 257 -2.81 -5.81 -18.23
CA LEU A 257 -3.73 -6.93 -18.27
C LEU A 257 -4.84 -6.78 -17.23
N VAL A 258 -4.51 -6.35 -16.02
CA VAL A 258 -5.50 -6.09 -14.96
C VAL A 258 -6.45 -4.97 -15.37
N GLU A 259 -5.97 -3.87 -15.95
CA GLU A 259 -6.83 -2.79 -16.46
C GLU A 259 -7.83 -3.28 -17.49
N LYS A 260 -7.39 -4.08 -18.47
CA LYS A 260 -8.28 -4.69 -19.46
C LYS A 260 -9.31 -5.63 -18.81
N SER A 261 -8.91 -6.37 -17.79
CA SER A 261 -9.82 -7.25 -17.05
C SER A 261 -10.87 -6.46 -16.27
N VAL A 262 -10.51 -5.30 -15.72
CA VAL A 262 -11.45 -4.37 -15.09
C VAL A 262 -12.47 -3.83 -16.10
N ASP A 263 -12.02 -3.39 -17.29
CA ASP A 263 -12.90 -2.89 -18.32
C ASP A 263 -13.91 -3.97 -18.78
N MET A 264 -13.44 -5.20 -19.02
CA MET A 264 -14.31 -6.35 -19.36
C MET A 264 -15.29 -6.68 -18.23
N PHE A 265 -14.82 -6.66 -16.97
CA PHE A 265 -15.67 -6.90 -15.82
C PHE A 265 -16.83 -5.90 -15.74
N ILE A 266 -16.55 -4.61 -15.93
CA ILE A 266 -17.56 -3.54 -15.92
C ILE A 266 -18.58 -3.76 -17.04
N GLU A 267 -18.14 -4.11 -18.23
CA GLU A 267 -19.02 -4.38 -19.39
C GLU A 267 -20.00 -5.53 -19.06
N ILE A 268 -19.47 -6.68 -18.63
CA ILE A 268 -20.28 -7.86 -18.29
C ILE A 268 -21.26 -7.56 -17.13
N ALA A 269 -20.80 -6.89 -16.09
CA ALA A 269 -21.61 -6.55 -14.92
C ALA A 269 -22.74 -5.57 -15.28
N SER A 270 -22.46 -4.60 -16.17
CA SER A 270 -23.44 -3.63 -16.64
C SER A 270 -24.52 -4.28 -17.53
N GLU A 271 -24.14 -5.22 -18.39
CA GLU A 271 -25.10 -5.98 -19.21
C GLU A 271 -26.01 -6.88 -18.34
N LYS A 272 -25.43 -7.57 -17.36
CA LYS A 272 -26.19 -8.40 -16.41
C LYS A 272 -27.20 -7.59 -15.63
N SER A 273 -26.84 -6.39 -15.19
CA SER A 273 -27.74 -5.48 -14.47
C SER A 273 -28.90 -5.00 -15.35
N LYS A 274 -28.67 -4.69 -16.62
CA LYS A 274 -29.74 -4.33 -17.59
C LYS A 274 -30.72 -5.47 -17.81
N ASN A 275 -30.23 -6.70 -17.95
CA ASN A 275 -31.06 -7.89 -18.16
C ASN A 275 -31.94 -8.20 -16.94
N ILE A 276 -31.44 -8.03 -15.72
CA ILE A 276 -32.22 -8.21 -14.49
C ILE A 276 -33.33 -7.16 -14.41
N LEU A 277 -33.03 -5.88 -14.70
CA LEU A 277 -34.03 -4.82 -14.73
C LEU A 277 -35.13 -5.07 -15.76
N ALA A 278 -34.79 -5.55 -16.95
CA ALA A 278 -35.76 -5.90 -17.99
C ALA A 278 -36.70 -7.04 -17.59
N LEU A 279 -36.15 -8.05 -16.83
CA LEU A 279 -36.96 -9.17 -16.32
C LEU A 279 -37.89 -8.77 -15.16
N SER A 280 -37.52 -7.75 -14.37
CA SER A 280 -38.35 -7.27 -13.26
C SER A 280 -39.49 -6.36 -13.66
N GLN A 281 -39.53 -5.92 -14.93
CA GLN A 281 -40.58 -5.06 -15.51
C GLN A 281 -41.64 -5.84 -16.32
N ASN A 282 -41.46 -7.14 -16.48
CA ASN A 282 -42.42 -8.08 -17.07
C ASN A 282 -43.07 -8.95 -16.00
#